data_4b4b171ef7b4d89c5cf9d442dfbbde49
#
_entry.id   4b4b171ef7b4d89c5cf9d442dfbbde49
#
_cell.length_a   1.000
_cell.length_b   1.000
_cell.length_c   1.000
_cell.angle_alpha   90.00
_cell.angle_beta   90.00
_cell.angle_gamma   90.00
#
_symmetry.space_group_name_H-M   'P 1'
#
loop_
_entity.id
_entity.type
_entity.pdbx_description
1 polymer ?
#
loop_
_entity_poly.entity_id
_entity_poly.type
_entity_poly.pdbx_seq_one_letter_code
_entity_poly.pdbx_strand_id
1 'polypeptide(L)'
;MRLIGILAAAALACTLAGCAAPQQQPDHSQLKVNDAGVSSDGGAQSDEGAEGGVSSAEEAKPTASELRAKLDITEDYRSDFNHGEKGASYQKYIVLHDTEVDSSAASIVNSWESSGNKVASQFIVNKDGSIVQCVPMDAIAHHAGYGDAGHNSEYGVSEDGRDDKRGTTKAPSKSITDYGMNSYSIGIEIVHVSGQGAYPETQLEAIDGLIAYIDAYYDSESTIIDHKMWRSGNSDTSAEFATYLANYRDHRTHN
;
A
#
# COMPACT_ATOMS: atom_id res chain seq x y z
N MET A 1 6.64 -16.53 -62.11
CA MET A 1 5.37 -17.13 -61.68
C MET A 1 5.61 -17.96 -60.43
N ARG A 2 5.26 -17.47 -59.26
CA ARG A 2 5.15 -18.27 -58.04
C ARG A 2 3.86 -17.84 -57.32
N LEU A 3 2.96 -18.80 -57.14
CA LEU A 3 1.67 -18.66 -56.50
C LEU A 3 1.86 -18.40 -54.99
N ILE A 4 1.11 -17.43 -54.50
CA ILE A 4 0.94 -17.15 -53.07
C ILE A 4 -0.34 -17.86 -52.63
N GLY A 5 -0.21 -18.84 -51.72
CA GLY A 5 -1.32 -19.51 -51.10
C GLY A 5 -1.82 -18.72 -49.92
N ILE A 6 -3.11 -18.36 -49.91
CA ILE A 6 -3.82 -17.74 -48.81
C ILE A 6 -4.38 -18.86 -47.95
N LEU A 7 -3.95 -18.97 -46.67
CA LEU A 7 -4.62 -19.78 -45.67
C LEU A 7 -5.62 -18.90 -44.91
N ALA A 8 -6.88 -19.26 -45.02
CA ALA A 8 -7.96 -18.72 -44.20
C ALA A 8 -8.01 -19.47 -42.86
N ALA A 9 -7.85 -18.78 -41.75
CA ALA A 9 -8.09 -19.30 -40.41
C ALA A 9 -9.54 -19.00 -40.01
N ALA A 10 -10.32 -20.05 -39.79
CA ALA A 10 -11.70 -19.94 -39.28
C ALA A 10 -11.68 -19.70 -37.76
N ALA A 11 -12.29 -18.60 -37.32
CA ALA A 11 -12.56 -18.33 -35.92
C ALA A 11 -13.79 -19.11 -35.45
N LEU A 12 -13.59 -19.96 -34.47
CA LEU A 12 -14.66 -20.67 -33.75
C LEU A 12 -15.06 -19.84 -32.52
N ALA A 13 -16.21 -19.21 -32.58
CA ALA A 13 -16.80 -18.49 -31.44
C ALA A 13 -17.53 -19.50 -30.53
N CYS A 14 -17.00 -19.71 -29.31
CA CYS A 14 -17.73 -20.37 -28.24
C CYS A 14 -18.30 -19.29 -27.31
N THR A 15 -19.61 -19.08 -27.40
CA THR A 15 -20.37 -18.31 -26.41
C THR A 15 -20.67 -19.19 -25.21
N LEU A 16 -20.07 -18.91 -24.07
CA LEU A 16 -20.52 -19.41 -22.77
C LEU A 16 -21.03 -18.22 -21.96
N ALA A 17 -22.36 -18.14 -21.89
CA ALA A 17 -23.05 -17.28 -20.95
C ALA A 17 -22.94 -17.91 -19.55
N GLY A 18 -22.10 -17.34 -18.70
CA GLY A 18 -22.02 -17.64 -17.27
C GLY A 18 -22.62 -16.48 -16.50
N CYS A 19 -23.78 -16.69 -15.86
CA CYS A 19 -24.35 -15.74 -14.89
C CYS A 19 -23.44 -15.67 -13.67
N ALA A 20 -22.74 -14.58 -13.49
CA ALA A 20 -22.09 -14.25 -12.24
C ALA A 20 -23.11 -13.62 -11.30
N ALA A 21 -23.36 -14.26 -10.17
CA ALA A 21 -24.11 -13.67 -9.06
C ALA A 21 -23.25 -12.57 -8.40
N PRO A 22 -23.86 -11.48 -7.90
CA PRO A 22 -23.11 -10.44 -7.21
C PRO A 22 -22.58 -11.00 -5.88
N GLN A 23 -21.27 -10.94 -5.68
CA GLN A 23 -20.64 -11.20 -4.40
C GLN A 23 -20.97 -10.04 -3.46
N GLN A 24 -21.65 -10.34 -2.37
CA GLN A 24 -21.86 -9.41 -1.26
C GLN A 24 -20.52 -9.17 -0.55
N GLN A 25 -20.18 -7.90 -0.40
CA GLN A 25 -19.10 -7.47 0.49
C GLN A 25 -19.41 -7.91 1.92
N PRO A 26 -18.42 -8.38 2.69
CA PRO A 26 -18.62 -8.63 4.11
C PRO A 26 -18.85 -7.31 4.84
N ASP A 27 -19.97 -7.25 5.57
CA ASP A 27 -20.34 -6.15 6.46
C ASP A 27 -19.47 -6.20 7.72
N HIS A 28 -18.57 -5.26 7.88
CA HIS A 28 -17.68 -5.12 9.05
C HIS A 28 -18.33 -4.42 10.26
N SER A 29 -19.66 -4.30 10.33
CA SER A 29 -20.36 -3.60 11.41
C SER A 29 -20.56 -4.41 12.70
N GLN A 30 -19.96 -5.58 12.87
CA GLN A 30 -20.15 -6.47 14.02
C GLN A 30 -18.86 -6.71 14.82
N LEU A 31 -18.22 -5.68 15.33
CA LEU A 31 -17.33 -5.82 16.47
C LEU A 31 -18.16 -5.63 17.75
N LYS A 32 -18.55 -6.73 18.37
CA LYS A 32 -19.22 -6.73 19.67
C LYS A 32 -18.20 -6.38 20.75
N VAL A 33 -18.40 -5.24 21.37
CA VAL A 33 -17.78 -4.91 22.66
C VAL A 33 -18.41 -5.78 23.71
N ASN A 34 -17.64 -6.65 24.35
CA ASN A 34 -18.08 -7.40 25.53
C ASN A 34 -18.00 -6.47 26.74
N ASP A 35 -19.18 -6.01 27.16
CA ASP A 35 -19.39 -5.34 28.44
C ASP A 35 -19.44 -6.39 29.54
N ALA A 36 -18.41 -6.48 30.34
CA ALA A 36 -18.41 -7.29 31.56
C ALA A 36 -18.79 -6.41 32.73
N GLY A 37 -20.09 -6.36 33.03
CA GLY A 37 -20.63 -5.75 34.23
C GLY A 37 -20.13 -6.44 35.49
N VAL A 38 -19.57 -5.68 36.41
CA VAL A 38 -19.47 -6.06 37.82
C VAL A 38 -20.24 -5.04 38.66
N SER A 39 -21.31 -5.51 39.24
CA SER A 39 -22.10 -4.87 40.27
C SER A 39 -21.49 -5.19 41.64
N SER A 40 -21.29 -4.22 42.50
CA SER A 40 -21.48 -4.33 43.99
C SER A 40 -21.40 -2.97 44.62
N ASP A 41 -22.45 -2.58 45.10
CA ASP A 41 -23.04 -2.10 46.33
C ASP A 41 -22.08 -1.59 47.45
N GLY A 42 -22.46 -0.42 48.01
CA GLY A 42 -22.20 -0.16 49.42
C GLY A 42 -21.45 1.11 49.82
N GLY A 43 -22.20 2.21 50.12
CA GLY A 43 -21.99 2.88 51.42
C GLY A 43 -21.19 4.19 51.50
N ALA A 44 -21.96 5.29 51.60
CA ALA A 44 -21.83 6.40 52.54
C ALA A 44 -20.62 7.38 52.54
N GLN A 45 -20.94 8.60 52.10
CA GLN A 45 -20.80 9.93 52.78
C GLN A 45 -19.44 10.39 53.30
N SER A 46 -18.92 11.45 52.75
CA SER A 46 -18.86 12.84 53.21
C SER A 46 -17.62 13.55 52.67
N ASP A 47 -17.87 14.71 52.20
CA ASP A 47 -17.30 16.04 52.50
C ASP A 47 -16.20 16.60 51.57
N GLU A 48 -16.59 17.69 50.99
CA GLU A 48 -15.92 18.92 50.56
C GLU A 48 -14.42 18.93 50.18
N GLY A 49 -14.20 19.32 48.91
CA GLY A 49 -12.91 19.78 48.42
C GLY A 49 -13.00 20.13 46.96
N ALA A 50 -13.51 21.32 46.62
CA ALA A 50 -13.47 21.86 45.27
C ALA A 50 -12.05 22.21 44.88
N GLU A 51 -11.39 21.38 44.06
CA GLU A 51 -10.30 21.82 43.22
C GLU A 51 -10.64 21.45 41.77
N GLY A 52 -10.77 22.53 40.96
CA GLY A 52 -11.06 22.43 39.54
C GLY A 52 -9.91 21.74 38.78
N GLY A 53 -9.99 20.44 38.66
CA GLY A 53 -9.20 19.68 37.72
C GLY A 53 -9.69 20.01 36.33
N VAL A 54 -8.97 20.88 35.60
CA VAL A 54 -9.11 21.01 34.16
C VAL A 54 -8.64 19.67 33.57
N SER A 55 -9.58 18.77 33.36
CA SER A 55 -9.36 17.59 32.56
C SER A 55 -9.04 18.10 31.14
N SER A 56 -7.77 18.11 30.76
CA SER A 56 -7.39 18.22 29.35
C SER A 56 -8.02 17.01 28.67
N ALA A 57 -9.13 17.26 27.99
CA ALA A 57 -9.65 16.24 27.06
C ALA A 57 -8.52 15.93 26.07
N GLU A 58 -7.93 14.77 26.18
CA GLU A 58 -7.01 14.23 25.19
C GLU A 58 -7.82 14.16 23.89
N GLU A 59 -7.45 14.98 22.90
CA GLU A 59 -8.14 14.95 21.60
C GLU A 59 -8.03 13.54 21.05
N ALA A 60 -9.15 12.90 20.80
CA ALA A 60 -9.19 11.54 20.26
C ALA A 60 -8.47 11.54 18.90
N LYS A 61 -7.54 10.60 18.72
CA LYS A 61 -6.86 10.42 17.42
C LYS A 61 -7.89 10.19 16.32
N PRO A 62 -7.71 10.78 15.14
CA PRO A 62 -8.64 10.57 14.02
C PRO A 62 -8.66 9.11 13.61
N THR A 63 -9.85 8.60 13.29
CA THR A 63 -10.05 7.24 12.80
C THR A 63 -9.56 7.10 11.36
N ALA A 64 -9.27 5.87 10.93
CA ALA A 64 -8.92 5.59 9.53
C ALA A 64 -9.97 6.10 8.54
N SER A 65 -11.27 5.99 8.88
CA SER A 65 -12.36 6.48 8.03
C SER A 65 -12.34 8.00 7.88
N GLU A 66 -12.08 8.73 8.97
CA GLU A 66 -11.99 10.20 8.94
C GLU A 66 -10.76 10.67 8.15
N LEU A 67 -9.64 9.96 8.25
CA LEU A 67 -8.43 10.26 7.48
C LEU A 67 -8.65 9.97 5.99
N ARG A 68 -9.20 8.80 5.65
CA ARG A 68 -9.53 8.45 4.27
C ARG A 68 -10.48 9.48 3.60
N ALA A 69 -11.46 9.97 4.35
CA ALA A 69 -12.42 10.95 3.83
C ALA A 69 -11.81 12.31 3.45
N LYS A 70 -10.59 12.60 3.91
CA LYS A 70 -9.84 13.83 3.57
C LYS A 70 -8.97 13.67 2.32
N LEU A 71 -8.80 12.44 1.81
CA LEU A 71 -7.96 12.12 0.67
C LEU A 71 -8.81 11.95 -0.59
N ASP A 72 -8.31 12.43 -1.71
CA ASP A 72 -8.92 12.20 -3.03
C ASP A 72 -8.52 10.83 -3.57
N ILE A 73 -9.10 9.77 -2.99
CA ILE A 73 -8.81 8.38 -3.35
C ILE A 73 -9.90 7.82 -4.26
N THR A 74 -9.50 7.43 -5.47
CA THR A 74 -10.30 6.62 -6.39
C THR A 74 -9.81 5.17 -6.36
N GLU A 75 -10.72 4.20 -6.30
CA GLU A 75 -10.40 2.77 -6.34
C GLU A 75 -10.42 2.26 -7.79
N ASP A 76 -9.34 1.60 -8.20
CA ASP A 76 -9.21 0.90 -9.49
C ASP A 76 -8.60 -0.49 -9.25
N TYR A 77 -9.37 -1.36 -8.62
CA TYR A 77 -8.93 -2.72 -8.29
C TYR A 77 -8.91 -3.62 -9.53
N ARG A 78 -7.79 -4.31 -9.72
CA ARG A 78 -7.63 -5.32 -10.77
C ARG A 78 -7.34 -6.67 -10.12
N SER A 79 -8.06 -7.72 -10.56
CA SER A 79 -7.93 -9.06 -9.97
C SER A 79 -6.51 -9.61 -10.07
N ASP A 80 -5.78 -9.24 -11.12
CA ASP A 80 -4.41 -9.70 -11.36
C ASP A 80 -3.36 -9.06 -10.44
N PHE A 81 -3.72 -7.99 -9.71
CA PHE A 81 -2.83 -7.30 -8.77
C PHE A 81 -2.97 -7.80 -7.33
N ASN A 82 -4.04 -8.55 -7.04
CA ASN A 82 -4.27 -9.13 -5.72
C ASN A 82 -3.65 -10.53 -5.63
N HIS A 83 -2.65 -10.68 -4.78
CA HIS A 83 -1.90 -11.92 -4.59
C HIS A 83 -2.25 -12.67 -3.30
N GLY A 84 -3.37 -12.34 -2.70
CA GLY A 84 -3.91 -13.00 -1.52
C GLY A 84 -4.07 -12.06 -0.32
N GLU A 85 -4.66 -12.59 0.74
CA GLU A 85 -4.93 -11.82 1.96
C GLU A 85 -3.64 -11.52 2.73
N LYS A 86 -3.56 -10.30 3.27
CA LYS A 86 -2.53 -9.87 4.20
C LYS A 86 -3.16 -9.59 5.57
N GLY A 87 -2.83 -10.38 6.57
CA GLY A 87 -3.26 -10.13 7.94
C GLY A 87 -2.57 -8.90 8.53
N ALA A 88 -3.26 -8.17 9.42
CA ALA A 88 -2.73 -6.95 10.03
C ALA A 88 -1.37 -7.14 10.73
N SER A 89 -1.13 -8.30 11.34
CA SER A 89 0.15 -8.63 11.99
C SER A 89 1.35 -8.71 11.03
N TYR A 90 1.11 -8.77 9.74
CA TYR A 90 2.15 -8.73 8.72
C TYR A 90 2.53 -7.31 8.31
N GLN A 91 1.71 -6.30 8.60
CA GLN A 91 2.04 -4.92 8.22
C GLN A 91 3.19 -4.39 9.08
N LYS A 92 4.34 -4.16 8.44
CA LYS A 92 5.56 -3.66 9.07
C LYS A 92 6.14 -2.46 8.35
N TYR A 93 5.96 -2.37 7.04
CA TYR A 93 6.62 -1.38 6.20
C TYR A 93 5.65 -0.63 5.30
N ILE A 94 5.96 0.64 5.05
CA ILE A 94 5.51 1.39 3.89
C ILE A 94 6.73 1.54 2.99
N VAL A 95 6.64 1.05 1.75
CA VAL A 95 7.72 1.16 0.77
C VAL A 95 7.35 2.22 -0.26
N LEU A 96 8.16 3.27 -0.34
CA LEU A 96 7.98 4.38 -1.26
C LEU A 96 8.75 4.13 -2.55
N HIS A 97 8.11 4.40 -3.68
CA HIS A 97 8.60 4.22 -5.03
C HIS A 97 8.38 5.47 -5.87
N ASP A 98 9.22 5.71 -6.87
CA ASP A 98 8.93 6.59 -7.98
C ASP A 98 8.45 5.76 -9.17
N THR A 99 7.44 6.24 -9.88
CA THR A 99 6.94 5.56 -11.08
C THR A 99 7.93 5.56 -12.24
N GLU A 100 8.98 6.39 -12.17
CA GLU A 100 9.97 6.63 -13.23
C GLU A 100 9.36 7.06 -14.58
N VAL A 101 8.06 7.35 -14.59
CA VAL A 101 7.34 7.89 -15.75
C VAL A 101 6.43 9.05 -15.35
N ASP A 102 6.34 10.06 -16.21
CA ASP A 102 5.45 11.21 -16.03
C ASP A 102 4.11 10.95 -16.73
N SER A 103 3.31 10.08 -16.12
CA SER A 103 2.01 9.66 -16.63
C SER A 103 0.97 9.65 -15.52
N SER A 104 -0.31 9.77 -15.87
CA SER A 104 -1.37 9.65 -14.86
C SER A 104 -1.41 8.25 -14.26
N ALA A 105 -1.82 8.17 -12.99
CA ALA A 105 -1.99 6.88 -12.29
C ALA A 105 -2.85 5.89 -13.09
N ALA A 106 -3.94 6.34 -13.71
CA ALA A 106 -4.77 5.49 -14.56
C ALA A 106 -4.02 4.90 -15.76
N SER A 107 -3.10 5.68 -16.38
CA SER A 107 -2.25 5.18 -17.47
C SER A 107 -1.24 4.16 -16.97
N ILE A 108 -0.70 4.36 -15.77
CA ILE A 108 0.24 3.43 -15.12
C ILE A 108 -0.45 2.10 -14.81
N VAL A 109 -1.65 2.12 -14.20
CA VAL A 109 -2.46 0.93 -13.93
C VAL A 109 -2.71 0.13 -15.20
N ASN A 110 -3.14 0.79 -16.27
CA ASN A 110 -3.36 0.14 -17.57
C ASN A 110 -2.08 -0.46 -18.17
N SER A 111 -0.93 0.20 -17.96
CA SER A 111 0.37 -0.31 -18.40
C SER A 111 0.78 -1.55 -17.61
N TRP A 112 0.59 -1.55 -16.30
CA TRP A 112 0.86 -2.72 -15.46
C TRP A 112 0.00 -3.93 -15.87
N GLU A 113 -1.31 -3.73 -16.04
CA GLU A 113 -2.22 -4.78 -16.49
C GLU A 113 -1.81 -5.32 -17.85
N SER A 114 -1.51 -4.44 -18.81
CA SER A 114 -1.12 -4.81 -20.18
C SER A 114 0.21 -5.54 -20.25
N SER A 115 1.11 -5.32 -19.27
CA SER A 115 2.41 -6.00 -19.20
C SER A 115 2.27 -7.51 -18.94
N GLY A 116 1.18 -7.92 -18.30
CA GLY A 116 0.94 -9.30 -17.87
C GLY A 116 1.84 -9.78 -16.73
N ASN A 117 2.68 -8.89 -16.16
CA ASN A 117 3.61 -9.25 -15.09
C ASN A 117 2.92 -9.37 -13.72
N LYS A 118 1.68 -8.88 -13.61
CA LYS A 118 0.87 -8.92 -12.39
C LYS A 118 1.52 -8.19 -11.21
N VAL A 119 2.31 -7.15 -11.49
CA VAL A 119 2.93 -6.27 -10.50
C VAL A 119 2.08 -5.01 -10.34
N ALA A 120 1.98 -4.52 -9.12
CA ALA A 120 1.33 -3.26 -8.77
C ALA A 120 1.70 -2.87 -7.34
N SER A 121 1.61 -1.58 -7.01
CA SER A 121 1.57 -1.10 -5.64
C SER A 121 0.13 -0.95 -5.16
N GLN A 122 -0.07 -0.80 -3.85
CA GLN A 122 -1.41 -0.53 -3.32
C GLN A 122 -1.92 0.84 -3.75
N PHE A 123 -1.04 1.84 -3.79
CA PHE A 123 -1.41 3.22 -4.11
C PHE A 123 -0.48 3.83 -5.16
N ILE A 124 -1.05 4.74 -5.96
CA ILE A 124 -0.31 5.64 -6.85
C ILE A 124 -0.76 7.06 -6.53
N VAL A 125 0.18 7.97 -6.25
CA VAL A 125 -0.07 9.37 -5.94
C VAL A 125 0.32 10.23 -7.13
N ASN A 126 -0.66 10.90 -7.74
CA ASN A 126 -0.46 11.83 -8.84
C ASN A 126 0.17 13.15 -8.37
N LYS A 127 0.73 13.93 -9.30
CA LYS A 127 1.36 15.22 -9.01
C LYS A 127 0.37 16.27 -8.45
N ASP A 128 -0.91 16.14 -8.74
CA ASP A 128 -1.98 17.01 -8.21
C ASP A 128 -2.53 16.57 -6.84
N GLY A 129 -1.96 15.51 -6.27
CA GLY A 129 -2.36 14.96 -4.97
C GLY A 129 -3.49 13.95 -5.03
N SER A 130 -4.13 13.74 -6.20
CA SER A 130 -5.11 12.66 -6.34
C SER A 130 -4.44 11.28 -6.26
N ILE A 131 -5.16 10.31 -5.69
CA ILE A 131 -4.63 8.97 -5.38
C ILE A 131 -5.47 7.92 -6.08
N VAL A 132 -4.82 6.93 -6.69
CA VAL A 132 -5.48 5.71 -7.15
C VAL A 132 -5.08 4.56 -6.24
N GLN A 133 -6.07 3.90 -5.64
CA GLN A 133 -5.87 2.67 -4.89
C GLN A 133 -6.08 1.49 -5.83
N CYS A 134 -5.00 0.74 -6.08
CA CYS A 134 -4.97 -0.36 -7.07
C CYS A 134 -5.21 -1.74 -6.43
N VAL A 135 -4.89 -1.86 -5.12
CA VAL A 135 -5.02 -3.11 -4.35
C VAL A 135 -5.56 -2.77 -2.97
N PRO A 136 -6.52 -3.55 -2.42
CA PRO A 136 -6.99 -3.38 -1.04
C PRO A 136 -5.83 -3.45 -0.03
N MET A 137 -5.96 -2.73 1.10
CA MET A 137 -4.89 -2.70 2.11
C MET A 137 -4.68 -4.05 2.80
N ASP A 138 -5.71 -4.86 2.93
CA ASP A 138 -5.67 -6.20 3.47
C ASP A 138 -5.24 -7.27 2.44
N ALA A 139 -4.73 -6.85 1.29
CA ALA A 139 -4.23 -7.72 0.24
C ALA A 139 -2.74 -7.48 -0.07
N ILE A 140 -2.06 -8.53 -0.53
CA ILE A 140 -0.68 -8.49 -0.96
C ILE A 140 -0.63 -7.95 -2.39
N ALA A 141 0.13 -6.88 -2.62
CA ALA A 141 0.55 -6.41 -3.93
C ALA A 141 2.01 -6.77 -4.18
N HIS A 142 2.39 -6.93 -5.44
CA HIS A 142 3.77 -7.22 -5.82
C HIS A 142 4.46 -5.95 -6.33
N HIS A 143 5.20 -5.26 -5.47
CA HIS A 143 5.89 -3.99 -5.79
C HIS A 143 7.38 -4.00 -5.45
N ALA A 144 7.80 -4.74 -4.41
CA ALA A 144 9.16 -4.67 -3.91
C ALA A 144 10.12 -5.70 -4.54
N GLY A 145 9.58 -6.81 -5.08
CA GLY A 145 10.38 -7.85 -5.72
C GLY A 145 11.51 -8.40 -4.84
N TYR A 146 12.61 -8.78 -5.48
CA TYR A 146 13.80 -9.26 -4.78
C TYR A 146 14.56 -8.11 -4.10
N GLY A 147 14.98 -8.34 -2.84
CA GLY A 147 15.91 -7.51 -2.08
C GLY A 147 17.32 -8.08 -2.05
N ASP A 148 18.24 -7.36 -1.42
CA ASP A 148 19.61 -7.79 -1.25
C ASP A 148 19.71 -9.02 -0.34
N ALA A 149 20.72 -9.84 -0.57
CA ALA A 149 20.99 -11.03 0.23
C ALA A 149 21.29 -10.67 1.69
N GLY A 150 20.52 -11.22 2.63
CA GLY A 150 20.58 -10.92 4.06
C GLY A 150 19.46 -9.99 4.54
N HIS A 151 18.74 -9.30 3.62
CA HIS A 151 17.70 -8.35 3.98
C HIS A 151 16.48 -9.00 4.64
N ASN A 152 16.17 -10.27 4.34
CA ASN A 152 15.12 -10.99 5.08
C ASN A 152 15.39 -10.98 6.58
N SER A 153 16.64 -11.22 6.99
CA SER A 153 17.04 -11.18 8.39
C SER A 153 17.08 -9.75 8.94
N GLU A 154 17.60 -8.81 8.16
CA GLU A 154 17.75 -7.41 8.57
C GLU A 154 16.38 -6.74 8.79
N TYR A 155 15.44 -6.95 7.88
CA TYR A 155 14.09 -6.37 7.96
C TYR A 155 13.10 -7.25 8.73
N GLY A 156 13.51 -8.43 9.19
CA GLY A 156 12.64 -9.35 9.94
C GLY A 156 11.43 -9.79 9.11
N VAL A 157 11.61 -9.98 7.81
CA VAL A 157 10.62 -10.54 6.89
C VAL A 157 10.99 -11.95 6.51
N SER A 158 10.00 -12.77 6.19
CA SER A 158 10.22 -14.16 5.80
C SER A 158 9.71 -14.38 4.39
N GLU A 159 10.37 -15.26 3.66
CA GLU A 159 9.87 -15.74 2.38
C GLU A 159 8.47 -16.33 2.57
N ASP A 160 7.52 -15.82 1.79
CA ASP A 160 6.15 -16.31 1.76
C ASP A 160 5.85 -16.80 0.34
N GLY A 161 5.24 -17.97 0.20
CA GLY A 161 4.88 -18.52 -1.11
C GLY A 161 3.91 -17.65 -1.93
N ARG A 162 3.30 -16.66 -1.30
CA ARG A 162 2.42 -15.66 -1.91
C ARG A 162 3.17 -14.43 -2.40
N ASP A 163 4.38 -14.20 -1.87
CA ASP A 163 5.23 -13.10 -2.26
C ASP A 163 5.92 -13.36 -3.62
N ASP A 164 6.50 -12.30 -4.12
CA ASP A 164 6.84 -12.18 -5.51
C ASP A 164 8.14 -12.88 -5.92
N LYS A 165 7.98 -14.02 -6.54
CA LYS A 165 8.94 -14.45 -7.56
C LYS A 165 8.48 -14.09 -8.99
N ARG A 166 7.36 -13.37 -9.13
CA ARG A 166 6.84 -12.97 -10.43
C ARG A 166 7.55 -11.71 -10.90
N GLY A 167 7.62 -11.51 -12.18
CA GLY A 167 8.49 -10.47 -12.75
C GLY A 167 9.93 -10.95 -12.92
N THR A 168 10.47 -11.67 -11.92
CA THR A 168 11.71 -12.44 -12.12
C THR A 168 11.52 -13.81 -11.46
N THR A 169 11.27 -14.84 -12.25
CA THR A 169 11.25 -16.23 -11.78
C THR A 169 12.60 -16.69 -11.24
N LYS A 170 13.60 -15.84 -11.27
CA LYS A 170 14.98 -16.08 -10.88
C LYS A 170 15.58 -14.81 -10.30
N ALA A 171 16.24 -14.95 -9.15
CA ALA A 171 17.01 -13.86 -8.54
C ALA A 171 17.96 -13.22 -9.56
N PRO A 172 18.02 -11.87 -9.61
CA PRO A 172 18.85 -11.13 -10.58
C PRO A 172 20.34 -11.43 -10.47
N SER A 173 20.82 -11.68 -9.26
CA SER A 173 22.22 -11.98 -8.97
C SER A 173 22.37 -12.79 -7.68
N LYS A 174 23.61 -13.17 -7.32
CA LYS A 174 23.89 -13.81 -6.02
C LYS A 174 23.80 -12.83 -4.83
N SER A 175 23.84 -11.54 -5.10
CA SER A 175 23.69 -10.48 -4.08
C SER A 175 22.28 -9.95 -3.97
N ILE A 176 21.35 -10.38 -4.80
CA ILE A 176 19.94 -9.97 -4.80
C ILE A 176 19.12 -11.25 -4.86
N THR A 177 18.82 -11.81 -3.69
CA THR A 177 18.22 -13.15 -3.56
C THR A 177 17.01 -13.20 -2.65
N ASP A 178 16.93 -12.26 -1.69
CA ASP A 178 15.91 -12.27 -0.66
C ASP A 178 14.59 -11.72 -1.21
N TYR A 179 13.48 -12.25 -0.75
CA TYR A 179 12.14 -11.78 -1.10
C TYR A 179 11.19 -12.00 0.10
N GLY A 180 10.00 -11.44 0.05
CA GLY A 180 9.05 -11.53 1.16
C GLY A 180 8.51 -10.16 1.57
N MET A 181 9.16 -9.06 1.17
CA MET A 181 8.78 -7.70 1.55
C MET A 181 7.32 -7.37 1.19
N ASN A 182 6.82 -7.85 0.04
CA ASN A 182 5.45 -7.58 -0.40
C ASN A 182 4.40 -8.06 0.61
N SER A 183 4.63 -9.20 1.26
CA SER A 183 3.72 -9.73 2.29
C SER A 183 3.72 -8.89 3.57
N TYR A 184 4.73 -8.05 3.79
CA TYR A 184 4.91 -7.26 5.01
C TYR A 184 4.76 -5.75 4.80
N SER A 185 4.35 -5.31 3.61
CA SER A 185 4.35 -3.90 3.28
C SER A 185 3.10 -3.44 2.52
N ILE A 186 2.93 -2.11 2.53
CA ILE A 186 2.13 -1.34 1.60
C ILE A 186 3.10 -0.60 0.69
N GLY A 187 2.93 -0.72 -0.63
CA GLY A 187 3.66 0.04 -1.63
C GLY A 187 2.92 1.32 -2.02
N ILE A 188 3.64 2.42 -2.12
CA ILE A 188 3.15 3.71 -2.62
C ILE A 188 4.05 4.14 -3.77
N GLU A 189 3.48 4.23 -4.97
CA GLU A 189 4.11 4.80 -6.15
C GLU A 189 3.85 6.30 -6.21
N ILE A 190 4.88 7.08 -6.42
CA ILE A 190 4.84 8.53 -6.54
C ILE A 190 5.11 8.88 -7.99
N VAL A 191 4.17 9.57 -8.65
CA VAL A 191 4.36 9.97 -10.05
C VAL A 191 5.48 11.01 -10.14
N HIS A 192 6.68 10.53 -10.45
CA HIS A 192 7.89 11.35 -10.58
C HIS A 192 8.90 10.69 -11.53
N VAL A 193 9.76 11.52 -12.12
CA VAL A 193 10.92 11.10 -12.94
C VAL A 193 12.15 11.83 -12.44
N SER A 194 13.20 11.09 -12.17
CA SER A 194 14.49 11.65 -11.72
C SER A 194 14.98 12.77 -12.64
N GLY A 195 15.44 13.87 -12.04
CA GLY A 195 15.92 15.05 -12.76
C GLY A 195 14.83 16.06 -13.15
N GLN A 196 13.57 15.79 -12.80
CA GLN A 196 12.47 16.76 -13.03
C GLN A 196 12.33 17.82 -11.92
N GLY A 197 13.20 17.81 -10.92
CA GLY A 197 13.19 18.74 -9.81
C GLY A 197 12.37 18.28 -8.61
N ALA A 198 11.89 19.24 -7.80
CA ALA A 198 11.17 18.94 -6.57
C ALA A 198 9.78 18.31 -6.84
N TYR A 199 9.33 17.48 -5.90
CA TYR A 199 7.97 16.96 -5.88
C TYR A 199 6.98 18.09 -5.58
N PRO A 200 5.80 18.14 -6.24
CA PRO A 200 4.78 19.12 -5.93
C PRO A 200 4.30 19.03 -4.48
N GLU A 201 4.08 20.17 -3.85
CA GLU A 201 3.59 20.24 -2.45
C GLU A 201 2.30 19.44 -2.25
N THR A 202 1.33 19.58 -3.17
CA THR A 202 0.06 18.84 -3.13
C THR A 202 0.26 17.32 -3.16
N GLN A 203 1.28 16.84 -3.88
CA GLN A 203 1.64 15.43 -3.91
C GLN A 203 2.24 14.97 -2.57
N LEU A 204 3.11 15.79 -1.97
CA LEU A 204 3.72 15.50 -0.67
C LEU A 204 2.69 15.52 0.45
N GLU A 205 1.79 16.51 0.48
CA GLU A 205 0.66 16.57 1.42
C GLU A 205 -0.26 15.34 1.31
N ALA A 206 -0.49 14.86 0.08
CA ALA A 206 -1.28 13.65 -0.15
C ALA A 206 -0.58 12.40 0.42
N ILE A 207 0.75 12.31 0.29
CA ILE A 207 1.54 11.22 0.89
C ILE A 207 1.49 11.28 2.42
N ASP A 208 1.60 12.47 3.03
CA ASP A 208 1.45 12.66 4.49
C ASP A 208 0.12 12.10 4.97
N GLY A 209 -0.96 12.51 4.34
CA GLY A 209 -2.31 12.03 4.66
C GLY A 209 -2.48 10.53 4.45
N LEU A 210 -1.86 9.98 3.41
CA LEU A 210 -1.92 8.56 3.09
C LEU A 210 -1.16 7.71 4.12
N ILE A 211 0.01 8.16 4.57
CA ILE A 211 0.77 7.53 5.65
C ILE A 211 -0.06 7.51 6.95
N ALA A 212 -0.64 8.65 7.33
CA ALA A 212 -1.50 8.74 8.51
C ALA A 212 -2.72 7.80 8.41
N TYR A 213 -3.33 7.69 7.22
CA TYR A 213 -4.44 6.78 6.97
C TYR A 213 -4.02 5.31 7.11
N ILE A 214 -2.86 4.92 6.54
CA ILE A 214 -2.34 3.55 6.63
C ILE A 214 -2.09 3.17 8.10
N ASP A 215 -1.44 4.05 8.87
CA ASP A 215 -1.15 3.80 10.28
C ASP A 215 -2.44 3.65 11.10
N ALA A 216 -3.42 4.51 10.87
CA ALA A 216 -4.71 4.42 11.56
C ALA A 216 -5.50 3.16 11.16
N TYR A 217 -5.36 2.70 9.90
CA TYR A 217 -6.03 1.48 9.43
C TYR A 217 -5.50 0.23 10.14
N TYR A 218 -4.18 0.17 10.38
CA TYR A 218 -3.56 -0.97 11.05
C TYR A 218 -3.42 -0.80 12.57
N ASP A 219 -3.83 0.35 13.10
CA ASP A 219 -3.63 0.73 14.52
C ASP A 219 -2.16 0.59 14.96
N SER A 220 -1.24 0.89 14.06
CA SER A 220 0.21 0.79 14.29
C SER A 220 1.00 1.61 13.26
N GLU A 221 2.12 2.16 13.68
CA GLU A 221 3.05 2.87 12.79
C GLU A 221 3.95 1.86 12.06
N SER A 222 3.85 1.87 10.72
CA SER A 222 4.76 1.09 9.88
C SER A 222 6.10 1.80 9.70
N THR A 223 7.19 1.04 9.62
CA THR A 223 8.49 1.61 9.26
C THR A 223 8.48 2.07 7.81
N ILE A 224 8.88 3.32 7.56
CA ILE A 224 8.95 3.87 6.20
C ILE A 224 10.33 3.62 5.63
N ILE A 225 10.37 3.04 4.44
CA ILE A 225 11.58 2.83 3.63
C ILE A 225 11.30 3.22 2.18
N ASP A 226 12.33 3.42 1.39
CA ASP A 226 12.21 3.41 -0.07
C ASP A 226 12.66 2.06 -0.65
N HIS A 227 12.39 1.86 -1.94
CA HIS A 227 12.76 0.61 -2.61
C HIS A 227 14.29 0.38 -2.63
N LYS A 228 15.11 1.45 -2.65
CA LYS A 228 16.58 1.32 -2.61
C LYS A 228 17.10 0.77 -1.29
N MET A 229 16.38 1.00 -0.19
CA MET A 229 16.72 0.40 1.10
C MET A 229 16.48 -1.10 1.13
N TRP A 230 15.48 -1.60 0.40
CA TRP A 230 15.23 -3.02 0.24
C TRP A 230 16.14 -3.66 -0.80
N ARG A 231 16.42 -2.95 -1.90
CA ARG A 231 17.24 -3.43 -3.01
C ARG A 231 18.22 -2.37 -3.46
N SER A 232 19.49 -2.52 -3.08
CA SER A 232 20.55 -1.61 -3.50
C SER A 232 20.71 -1.58 -5.02
N GLY A 233 21.06 -0.42 -5.56
CA GLY A 233 21.21 -0.21 -7.01
C GLY A 233 19.89 -0.06 -7.77
N ASN A 234 18.75 -0.02 -7.08
CA ASN A 234 17.49 0.43 -7.67
C ASN A 234 17.53 1.95 -7.91
N SER A 235 16.89 2.44 -8.98
CA SER A 235 16.80 3.89 -9.28
C SER A 235 15.62 4.57 -8.58
N ASP A 236 14.71 3.83 -8.11
CA ASP A 236 13.45 4.16 -7.50
C ASP A 236 13.62 4.13 -5.96
N THR A 237 13.58 5.27 -5.24
CA THR A 237 13.18 6.63 -5.59
C THR A 237 14.32 7.47 -6.20
N SER A 238 14.00 8.67 -6.73
CA SER A 238 15.00 9.61 -7.26
C SER A 238 15.89 10.22 -6.15
N ALA A 239 17.02 10.82 -6.54
CA ALA A 239 17.92 11.48 -5.60
C ALA A 239 17.26 12.69 -4.91
N GLU A 240 16.31 13.36 -5.59
CA GLU A 240 15.54 14.49 -5.10
C GLU A 240 14.63 14.11 -3.93
N PHE A 241 14.29 12.83 -3.77
CA PHE A 241 13.44 12.34 -2.68
C PHE A 241 14.17 12.17 -1.35
N ALA A 242 15.50 12.21 -1.34
CA ALA A 242 16.30 11.84 -0.15
C ALA A 242 15.95 12.64 1.11
N THR A 243 15.70 13.95 0.98
CA THR A 243 15.32 14.80 2.12
C THR A 243 13.91 14.46 2.61
N TYR A 244 12.96 14.28 1.71
CA TYR A 244 11.60 13.88 2.06
C TYR A 244 11.57 12.51 2.73
N LEU A 245 12.33 11.53 2.21
CA LEU A 245 12.44 10.22 2.83
C LEU A 245 12.95 10.31 4.28
N ALA A 246 13.95 11.16 4.55
CA ALA A 246 14.45 11.37 5.90
C ALA A 246 13.34 11.94 6.80
N ASN A 247 12.64 12.97 6.36
CA ASN A 247 11.53 13.57 7.10
C ASN A 247 10.39 12.57 7.35
N TYR A 248 9.98 11.80 6.33
CA TYR A 248 8.96 10.74 6.49
C TYR A 248 9.35 9.71 7.53
N ARG A 249 10.62 9.33 7.60
CA ARG A 249 11.11 8.38 8.60
C ARG A 249 11.17 8.96 10.00
N ASP A 250 11.48 10.25 10.14
CA ASP A 250 11.67 10.91 11.43
C ASP A 250 10.36 11.51 11.97
N HIS A 251 9.52 12.06 11.10
CA HIS A 251 8.35 12.86 11.48
C HIS A 251 7.03 12.37 10.86
N ARG A 252 7.07 11.41 9.93
CA ARG A 252 5.93 10.86 9.17
C ARG A 252 5.24 11.87 8.27
N THR A 253 5.91 12.99 8.00
CA THR A 253 5.51 14.05 7.06
C THR A 253 6.69 14.43 6.19
N HIS A 254 6.43 15.15 5.09
CA HIS A 254 7.48 15.58 4.15
C HIS A 254 8.34 16.76 4.69
N ASN A 255 7.88 17.46 5.76
CA ASN A 255 8.54 18.61 6.40
C ASN A 255 9.23 18.22 7.71
#